data_20b8c7c38fc6d5e25a360eaabe9713e1
#
_entry.id   20b8c7c38fc6d5e25a360eaabe9713e1
#
_cell.length_a   1.000
_cell.length_b   1.000
_cell.length_c   1.000
_cell.angle_alpha   90.00
_cell.angle_beta   90.00
_cell.angle_gamma   90.00
#
_symmetry.space_group_name_H-M   'P 1'
#
loop_
_entity.id
_entity.type
_entity.pdbx_description
1 polymer ?
#
loop_
_entity_poly.entity_id
_entity_poly.type
_entity_poly.pdbx_seq_one_letter_code
_entity_poly.pdbx_strand_id
1 'polypeptide(L)'
;VHKKRYNEQEKEVAMRKWKQDETVLQSVVCNRCGKQLKVENGVLKEGCLQVCQTFGYFSAMDGTKVRFDLCEACYLELKKSFLIAPQEEEATELL
;
A
#
# COMPACT_ATOMS: atom_id res chain seq x y z
N VAL A 1 8.25 -19.49 -5.90
CA VAL A 1 8.27 -19.10 -6.23
C VAL A 1 8.61 -18.54 -6.77
N HIS A 2 8.68 -18.68 -6.85
CA HIS A 2 8.87 -18.19 -7.34
C HIS A 2 9.32 -17.38 -7.63
N LYS A 3 9.51 -17.19 -7.77
CA LYS A 3 9.87 -16.53 -8.08
C LYS A 3 10.26 -15.80 -8.41
N LYS A 4 10.52 -15.71 -8.66
CA LYS A 4 10.87 -15.02 -9.16
C LYS A 4 10.94 -14.26 -9.66
N ARG A 5 10.90 -14.19 -9.98
CA ARG A 5 11.02 -13.46 -10.51
C ARG A 5 10.80 -12.51 -10.82
N TYR A 6 10.45 -12.08 -10.70
CA TYR A 6 10.11 -11.07 -10.88
C TYR A 6 10.84 -10.29 -10.90
N ASN A 7 11.19 -10.09 -10.91
CA ASN A 7 11.87 -9.45 -11.04
C ASN A 7 12.34 -8.34 -10.68
N GLU A 8 13.11 -8.09 -10.89
CA GLU A 8 13.86 -7.09 -10.52
C GLU A 8 13.31 -5.80 -10.71
N GLN A 9 12.67 -5.60 -11.78
CA GLN A 9 12.06 -4.40 -12.02
C GLN A 9 11.06 -4.15 -11.01
N GLU A 10 10.59 -5.17 -10.38
CA GLU A 10 9.67 -4.96 -9.39
C GLU A 10 10.23 -4.16 -8.31
N LYS A 11 11.47 -4.29 -8.05
CA LYS A 11 12.03 -3.52 -7.05
C LYS A 11 12.07 -2.11 -7.38
N GLU A 12 12.25 -1.83 -8.62
CA GLU A 12 12.32 -0.50 -8.97
C GLU A 12 11.07 0.18 -8.95
N VAL A 13 9.98 -0.53 -8.87
CA VAL A 13 8.68 0.07 -8.85
C VAL A 13 8.19 0.14 -7.44
N ALA A 14 9.02 0.46 -6.52
CA ALA A 14 8.60 0.54 -5.14
C ALA A 14 7.52 1.57 -4.98
N MET A 15 6.49 1.29 -4.21
CA MET A 15 5.37 2.15 -4.01
C MET A 15 5.73 3.36 -3.20
N ARG A 16 6.63 3.19 -2.24
CA ARG A 16 7.04 4.31 -1.43
C ARG A 16 8.52 4.50 -1.54
N LYS A 17 8.94 5.73 -1.63
CA LYS A 17 10.34 6.04 -1.66
C LYS A 17 10.69 6.91 -0.48
N TRP A 18 11.81 6.64 0.13
CA TRP A 18 12.26 7.35 1.30
C TRP A 18 13.59 8.00 1.01
N LYS A 19 13.93 9.00 1.79
CA LYS A 19 15.20 9.63 1.63
C LYS A 19 16.27 8.69 2.12
N GLN A 20 17.51 9.10 1.90
CA GLN A 20 18.61 8.27 2.20
C GLN A 20 18.61 7.73 3.60
N ASP A 21 18.16 8.49 4.58
CA ASP A 21 18.15 8.00 5.94
C ASP A 21 16.91 7.16 6.20
N GLU A 22 16.03 7.03 5.23
CA GLU A 22 14.87 6.18 5.33
C GLU A 22 13.91 6.57 6.44
N THR A 23 14.00 7.80 6.94
CA THR A 23 13.05 8.25 7.92
C THR A 23 12.14 9.32 7.37
N VAL A 24 12.38 9.78 6.15
CA VAL A 24 11.57 10.83 5.55
C VAL A 24 10.94 10.33 4.28
N LEU A 25 9.63 10.26 4.28
CA LEU A 25 8.90 9.77 3.12
C LEU A 25 9.09 10.71 1.95
N GLN A 26 9.39 10.17 0.79
CA GLN A 26 9.64 10.98 -0.37
C GLN A 26 8.55 10.86 -1.41
N SER A 27 8.04 9.69 -1.64
CA SER A 27 6.97 9.53 -2.61
C SER A 27 6.15 8.30 -2.32
N VAL A 28 4.89 8.31 -2.75
CA VAL A 28 4.00 7.17 -2.62
C VAL A 28 3.25 7.04 -3.93
N VAL A 29 3.15 5.84 -4.44
CA VAL A 29 2.47 5.60 -5.69
C VAL A 29 1.40 4.55 -5.46
N CYS A 30 0.21 4.76 -6.02
CA CYS A 30 -0.86 3.80 -5.90
C CYS A 30 -0.53 2.56 -6.72
N ASN A 31 -0.61 1.40 -6.10
CA ASN A 31 -0.28 0.17 -6.79
C ASN A 31 -1.29 -0.20 -7.86
N ARG A 32 -2.51 0.30 -7.76
CA ARG A 32 -3.52 -0.10 -8.69
C ARG A 32 -3.57 0.78 -9.93
N CYS A 33 -3.51 2.09 -9.77
CA CYS A 33 -3.65 2.98 -10.93
C CYS A 33 -2.37 3.72 -11.28
N GLY A 34 -1.36 3.63 -10.44
CA GLY A 34 -0.09 4.29 -10.74
C GLY A 34 -0.04 5.76 -10.39
N LYS A 35 -1.10 6.28 -9.80
CA LYS A 35 -1.11 7.70 -9.47
C LYS A 35 -0.08 7.99 -8.40
N GLN A 36 0.63 9.10 -8.57
CA GLN A 36 1.58 9.52 -7.55
C GLN A 36 0.83 10.37 -6.55
N LEU A 37 0.85 9.97 -5.28
CA LEU A 37 0.13 10.71 -4.28
C LEU A 37 0.96 11.87 -3.80
N LYS A 38 0.30 12.86 -3.23
CA LYS A 38 0.96 14.09 -2.84
C LYS A 38 1.70 13.91 -1.53
N VAL A 39 2.98 14.19 -1.54
CA VAL A 39 3.80 14.13 -0.33
C VAL A 39 4.53 15.45 -0.21
N GLU A 40 4.41 16.10 0.94
CA GLU A 40 5.08 17.37 1.15
C GLU A 40 5.80 17.33 2.47
N ASN A 41 7.04 17.68 2.45
CA ASN A 41 7.84 17.72 3.68
C ASN A 41 7.76 16.41 4.45
N GLY A 42 7.81 15.30 3.73
CA GLY A 42 7.81 14.01 4.38
C GLY A 42 6.46 13.54 4.85
N VAL A 43 5.40 14.26 4.54
CA VAL A 43 4.07 13.92 5.00
C VAL A 43 3.15 13.64 3.83
N LEU A 44 2.45 12.52 3.88
CA LEU A 44 1.49 12.18 2.85
C LEU A 44 0.27 13.05 3.03
N LYS A 45 -0.13 13.75 1.97
CA LYS A 45 -1.20 14.72 2.06
C LYS A 45 -2.45 14.34 1.30
N GLU A 46 -2.67 13.08 1.05
CA GLU A 46 -3.88 12.61 0.38
C GLU A 46 -4.34 11.34 1.03
N GLY A 47 -5.58 11.00 0.81
CA GLY A 47 -6.12 9.75 1.32
C GLY A 47 -5.39 8.56 0.71
N CYS A 48 -5.09 7.59 1.52
CA CYS A 48 -4.34 6.44 1.07
C CYS A 48 -4.66 5.25 1.96
N LEU A 49 -4.89 4.11 1.33
CA LEU A 49 -5.06 2.87 2.07
C LEU A 49 -3.72 2.15 2.03
N GLN A 50 -3.08 2.01 3.15
CA GLN A 50 -1.81 1.33 3.22
C GLN A 50 -2.05 -0.06 3.79
N VAL A 51 -1.62 -1.07 3.06
CA VAL A 51 -1.81 -2.44 3.48
C VAL A 51 -0.45 -3.08 3.69
N CYS A 52 -0.30 -3.76 4.79
CA CYS A 52 0.92 -4.47 5.09
C CYS A 52 0.50 -5.70 5.88
N GLN A 53 0.66 -6.86 5.29
CA GLN A 53 0.17 -8.08 5.89
C GLN A 53 1.16 -9.22 5.65
N THR A 54 1.43 -10.00 6.68
CA THR A 54 2.26 -11.16 6.55
C THR A 54 1.35 -12.38 6.65
N PHE A 55 1.44 -13.27 5.67
CA PHE A 55 0.62 -14.47 5.68
C PHE A 55 1.20 -15.46 6.66
N GLY A 56 0.32 -16.13 7.39
CA GLY A 56 0.75 -16.94 8.50
C GLY A 56 0.91 -18.40 8.18
N TYR A 57 1.08 -19.14 9.25
CA TYR A 57 1.51 -20.53 9.17
C TYR A 57 0.62 -21.42 8.34
N PHE A 58 -0.65 -21.21 8.33
CA PHE A 58 -1.52 -22.08 7.58
C PHE A 58 -1.83 -21.60 6.17
N SER A 59 -1.21 -20.53 5.74
CA SER A 59 -1.42 -20.03 4.41
C SER A 59 -0.50 -20.71 3.42
N ALA A 60 -0.97 -20.87 2.19
CA ALA A 60 -0.08 -21.36 1.15
C ALA A 60 1.03 -20.36 0.89
N MET A 61 0.87 -19.13 1.36
CA MET A 61 1.88 -18.10 1.19
C MET A 61 2.58 -17.79 2.52
N ASP A 62 2.66 -18.79 3.38
CA ASP A 62 3.26 -18.62 4.68
C ASP A 62 4.61 -17.90 4.58
N GLY A 63 4.80 -16.88 5.38
CA GLY A 63 6.04 -16.13 5.38
C GLY A 63 6.11 -15.01 4.37
N THR A 64 5.10 -14.88 3.52
CA THR A 64 5.11 -13.82 2.52
C THR A 64 4.53 -12.56 3.13
N LYS A 65 5.26 -11.47 3.02
CA LYS A 65 4.76 -10.19 3.49
C LYS A 65 4.32 -9.38 2.29
N VAL A 66 3.09 -8.92 2.31
CA VAL A 66 2.52 -8.17 1.21
C VAL A 66 2.34 -6.72 1.63
N ARG A 67 2.79 -5.81 0.80
CA ARG A 67 2.60 -4.39 1.06
C ARG A 67 2.12 -3.71 -0.17
N PHE A 68 1.16 -2.84 -0.04
CA PHE A 68 0.78 -2.02 -1.17
C PHE A 68 0.02 -0.81 -0.67
N ASP A 69 -0.11 0.18 -1.54
CA ASP A 69 -0.83 1.39 -1.24
C ASP A 69 -1.87 1.61 -2.32
N LEU A 70 -3.05 2.09 -1.94
CA LEU A 70 -4.07 2.44 -2.89
C LEU A 70 -4.47 3.87 -2.63
N CYS A 71 -4.69 4.63 -3.70
CA CYS A 71 -5.21 5.97 -3.52
C CYS A 71 -6.68 5.85 -3.12
N GLU A 72 -7.23 6.93 -2.62
CA GLU A 72 -8.59 6.88 -2.11
C GLU A 72 -9.58 6.46 -3.18
N ALA A 73 -9.44 6.97 -4.40
CA ALA A 73 -10.35 6.60 -5.48
C ALA A 73 -10.29 5.12 -5.79
N CYS A 74 -9.10 4.53 -5.74
CA CYS A 74 -8.97 3.11 -6.01
C CYS A 74 -9.54 2.28 -4.89
N TYR A 75 -9.44 2.74 -3.66
CA TYR A 75 -10.07 2.04 -2.57
C TYR A 75 -11.58 2.04 -2.75
N LEU A 76 -12.14 3.18 -3.15
CA LEU A 76 -13.58 3.25 -3.34
C LEU A 76 -14.06 2.33 -4.46
N GLU A 77 -13.25 2.20 -5.51
CA GLU A 77 -13.59 1.28 -6.57
C GLU A 77 -13.49 -0.16 -6.11
N LEU A 78 -12.46 -0.48 -5.37
CA LEU A 78 -12.29 -1.83 -4.87
C LEU A 78 -13.43 -2.19 -3.95
N LYS A 79 -13.85 -1.25 -3.11
CA LYS A 79 -14.91 -1.50 -2.17
C LYS A 79 -16.19 -1.88 -2.87
N LYS A 80 -16.45 -1.33 -4.05
CA LYS A 80 -17.65 -1.67 -4.78
C LYS A 80 -17.68 -3.12 -5.22
N SER A 81 -16.53 -3.75 -5.31
CA SER A 81 -16.46 -5.11 -5.78
C SER A 81 -16.66 -6.13 -4.66
N PHE A 82 -16.75 -5.67 -3.42
CA PHE A 82 -16.90 -6.59 -2.30
C PHE A 82 -18.33 -7.08 -2.22
N LEU A 83 -18.49 -8.36 -2.02
CA LEU A 83 -19.82 -8.89 -1.81
C LEU A 83 -20.38 -8.38 -0.49
N ILE A 84 -19.52 -8.29 0.51
CA ILE A 84 -19.91 -7.77 1.80
C ILE A 84 -19.04 -6.56 2.05
N ALA A 85 -19.67 -5.42 2.26
CA ALA A 85 -18.95 -4.18 2.41
C ALA A 85 -18.02 -4.24 3.61
N PRO A 86 -16.88 -3.56 3.54
CA PRO A 86 -15.97 -3.55 4.67
C PRO A 86 -16.57 -2.77 5.82
N GLN A 87 -16.15 -3.10 7.02
CA GLN A 87 -16.61 -2.36 8.16
C GLN A 87 -15.82 -1.07 8.23
N GLU A 88 -16.50 0.05 8.31
CA GLU A 88 -15.87 1.34 8.40
C GLU A 88 -16.45 2.07 9.58
N GLU A 89 -15.61 2.69 10.37
CA GLU A 89 -16.13 3.44 11.48
C GLU A 89 -15.29 4.68 11.67
N GLU A 90 -15.87 5.68 12.28
CA GLU A 90 -15.21 6.93 12.42
C GLU A 90 -14.13 6.82 13.47
N ALA A 91 -12.94 7.26 13.17
CA ALA A 91 -11.86 7.21 14.14
C ALA A 91 -12.03 8.37 15.09
N THR A 92 -12.01 8.11 16.37
CA THR A 92 -12.21 9.17 17.32
C THR A 92 -10.93 9.74 17.85
N GLU A 93 -9.81 9.11 17.58
CA GLU A 93 -8.60 9.67 17.99
C GLU A 93 -7.75 9.92 16.88
N LEU A 94 -7.69 11.10 16.40
CA LEU A 94 -7.02 11.36 15.23
C LEU A 94 -5.71 11.88 15.43
N LEU A 95 -5.28 12.18 16.31
CA LEU A 95 -4.10 12.77 16.47
C LEU A 95 -2.90 12.32 16.31
#